data_2fd21a2035d387dce03d9846735df573
#
_entry.id   2fd21a2035d387dce03d9846735df573
#
_cell.length_a   1.000
_cell.length_b   1.000
_cell.length_c   1.000
_cell.angle_alpha   90.00
_cell.angle_beta   90.00
_cell.angle_gamma   90.00
#
_symmetry.space_group_name_H-M   'P 1'
#
loop_
_entity.id
_entity.type
_entity.pdbx_description
1 polymer ?
#
loop_
_entity_poly.entity_id
_entity_poly.type
_entity_poly.pdbx_seq_one_letter_code
_entity_poly.pdbx_strand_id
1 'polypeptide(L)'
;MAFSQMMVITTEIETRYFATPKSVNDFNPAFSFHWSDNKNKPINDWRKVIEYFLMIPMAHQMVGDYLVIDEAKEEENRKHMLMRPYQVYALQAVEGAAFGWDNEEKIPHGGFVWHTTGSGKTITSFKTALFLSTRAGFDKVVFLVDRRELDRTTSDKFKAYAAYEPISVDDTKHTYELKKQLKLKKSGIVVTTTFKLNVLVKELEESQDYTLADKKIVFIVDEAHRTTMGQMMGSIKNYFRKNGLFYGFTGTPLFDENNIKGKINEKSEVINTTEKLFGPKLHQYTIDEAIADGNVLGFYVDYINTGEFKSYDDLREQLIEKIKEETPELGDRDIERMVQEWSEVEVERQASKRAILTYQDETHIPRVVEEILNNWETQSQGREFNAILTVALKKRVIAFYNEFKKQLNERKETLNIAMTFSFGNENDPDNISPEVIEGMFKDYSEFTGIEFIAGDKKHGEN
;
A
#
# COMPACT_ATOMS: atom_id res chain seq x y z
N MET A 1 7.38 34.91 -0.46
CA MET A 1 7.73 33.90 0.57
C MET A 1 6.98 34.26 1.84
N ALA A 2 6.17 33.38 2.37
CA ALA A 2 5.51 33.64 3.65
C ALA A 2 6.57 33.66 4.76
N PHE A 3 6.55 34.65 5.64
CA PHE A 3 7.48 34.72 6.78
C PHE A 3 7.22 33.62 7.82
N SER A 4 6.00 33.04 7.83
CA SER A 4 5.61 31.96 8.73
C SER A 4 5.46 30.67 7.94
N GLN A 5 6.02 29.58 8.44
CA GLN A 5 5.88 28.24 7.88
C GLN A 5 4.68 27.50 8.46
N MET A 6 4.31 27.79 9.70
CA MET A 6 3.24 27.14 10.43
C MET A 6 2.32 28.16 11.06
N MET A 7 1.03 27.93 10.97
CA MET A 7 -0.03 28.66 11.65
C MET A 7 -0.66 27.79 12.73
N VAL A 8 -0.95 28.37 13.88
CA VAL A 8 -1.63 27.70 14.99
C VAL A 8 -2.82 28.54 15.39
N ILE A 9 -3.99 27.94 15.48
CA ILE A 9 -5.23 28.55 15.98
C ILE A 9 -5.61 27.78 17.23
N THR A 10 -5.75 28.50 18.34
CA THR A 10 -6.10 27.88 19.62
C THR A 10 -7.28 28.59 20.28
N THR A 11 -8.10 27.78 20.91
CA THR A 11 -9.18 28.18 21.82
C THR A 11 -8.98 27.48 23.17
N GLU A 12 -9.86 27.65 24.13
CA GLU A 12 -9.79 26.92 25.41
C GLU A 12 -9.99 25.41 25.26
N ILE A 13 -10.66 24.95 24.21
CA ILE A 13 -11.10 23.57 24.03
C ILE A 13 -10.59 22.92 22.74
N GLU A 14 -9.92 23.67 21.86
CA GLU A 14 -9.47 23.18 20.58
C GLU A 14 -8.23 23.93 20.11
N THR A 15 -7.26 23.20 19.59
CA THR A 15 -6.11 23.76 18.91
C THR A 15 -5.91 23.05 17.58
N ARG A 16 -5.74 23.84 16.52
CA ARG A 16 -5.41 23.34 15.19
C ARG A 16 -4.14 24.00 14.66
N TYR A 17 -3.39 23.25 13.89
CA TYR A 17 -2.21 23.75 13.18
C TYR A 17 -2.25 23.35 11.71
N PHE A 18 -1.61 24.16 10.86
CA PHE A 18 -1.52 23.91 9.42
C PHE A 18 -0.31 24.63 8.83
N ALA A 19 0.15 24.17 7.66
CA ALA A 19 1.18 24.87 6.90
C ALA A 19 0.62 26.17 6.35
N THR A 20 1.42 27.25 6.42
CA THR A 20 0.99 28.56 5.92
C THR A 20 0.70 28.46 4.41
N PRO A 21 -0.52 28.76 3.94
CA PRO A 21 -0.86 28.73 2.54
C PRO A 21 -0.18 29.85 1.76
N LYS A 22 -0.04 29.74 0.45
CA LYS A 22 0.53 30.78 -0.41
C LYS A 22 -0.31 32.05 -0.42
N SER A 23 -1.62 31.91 -0.39
CA SER A 23 -2.60 32.98 -0.31
C SER A 23 -3.80 32.58 0.56
N VAL A 24 -4.64 33.53 0.90
CA VAL A 24 -5.88 33.27 1.67
C VAL A 24 -6.82 32.33 0.89
N ASN A 25 -6.83 32.41 -0.42
CA ASN A 25 -7.68 31.58 -1.26
C ASN A 25 -7.22 30.11 -1.32
N ASP A 26 -5.96 29.85 -0.98
CA ASP A 26 -5.38 28.49 -0.95
C ASP A 26 -5.62 27.81 0.41
N PHE A 27 -6.22 28.48 1.37
CA PHE A 27 -6.53 27.89 2.66
C PHE A 27 -7.66 26.88 2.53
N ASN A 28 -7.38 25.65 2.92
CA ASN A 28 -8.37 24.58 3.00
C ASN A 28 -8.44 24.07 4.44
N PRO A 29 -9.57 24.25 5.13
CA PRO A 29 -9.75 23.79 6.51
C PRO A 29 -9.49 22.29 6.72
N ALA A 30 -9.71 21.46 5.69
CA ALA A 30 -9.45 20.03 5.72
C ALA A 30 -7.97 19.68 5.92
N PHE A 31 -7.05 20.63 5.67
CA PHE A 31 -5.62 20.49 5.94
C PHE A 31 -5.19 21.16 7.25
N SER A 32 -6.10 21.41 8.16
CA SER A 32 -5.80 21.81 9.54
C SER A 32 -5.94 20.61 10.48
N PHE A 33 -4.95 20.39 11.34
CA PHE A 33 -4.83 19.17 12.12
C PHE A 33 -4.82 19.48 13.61
N HIS A 34 -5.36 18.57 14.43
CA HIS A 34 -5.15 18.53 15.86
C HIS A 34 -3.79 17.91 16.15
N TRP A 35 -3.13 18.34 17.24
CA TRP A 35 -2.06 17.55 17.79
C TRP A 35 -2.64 16.38 18.58
N SER A 36 -2.03 15.22 18.51
CA SER A 36 -2.46 14.03 19.24
C SER A 36 -1.29 13.41 20.02
N ASP A 37 -1.60 12.51 20.92
CA ASP A 37 -0.58 11.66 21.56
C ASP A 37 -0.14 10.52 20.63
N ASN A 38 0.79 9.70 21.12
CA ASN A 38 1.32 8.55 20.36
C ASN A 38 0.32 7.38 20.16
N LYS A 39 -0.88 7.51 20.71
CA LYS A 39 -2.02 6.60 20.51
C LYS A 39 -3.12 7.22 19.66
N ASN A 40 -2.80 8.28 18.93
CA ASN A 40 -3.69 9.05 18.05
C ASN A 40 -4.88 9.71 18.77
N LYS A 41 -4.79 9.92 20.10
CA LYS A 41 -5.83 10.65 20.84
C LYS A 41 -5.58 12.15 20.74
N PRO A 42 -6.55 12.96 20.23
CA PRO A 42 -6.40 14.40 20.16
C PRO A 42 -6.15 15.03 21.53
N ILE A 43 -5.22 15.98 21.58
CA ILE A 43 -4.91 16.78 22.78
C ILE A 43 -5.62 18.12 22.62
N ASN A 44 -6.75 18.29 23.31
CA ASN A 44 -7.59 19.48 23.20
C ASN A 44 -7.32 20.52 24.31
N ASP A 45 -6.74 20.10 25.44
CA ASP A 45 -6.36 21.02 26.51
C ASP A 45 -5.18 21.89 26.04
N TRP A 46 -5.39 23.21 25.94
CA TRP A 46 -4.40 24.15 25.46
C TRP A 46 -3.08 24.13 26.26
N ARG A 47 -3.12 23.83 27.57
CA ARG A 47 -1.91 23.74 28.42
C ARG A 47 -1.05 22.57 27.99
N LYS A 48 -1.70 21.42 27.71
CA LYS A 48 -1.01 20.23 27.18
C LYS A 48 -0.52 20.44 25.77
N VAL A 49 -1.27 21.19 24.94
CA VAL A 49 -0.80 21.56 23.60
C VAL A 49 0.46 22.42 23.69
N ILE A 50 0.52 23.38 24.61
CA ILE A 50 1.75 24.15 24.84
C ILE A 50 2.89 23.21 25.24
N GLU A 51 2.68 22.33 26.21
CA GLU A 51 3.68 21.43 26.74
C GLU A 51 4.22 20.43 25.71
N TYR A 52 3.33 19.77 24.95
CA TYR A 52 3.71 18.67 24.06
C TYR A 52 3.95 19.09 22.60
N PHE A 53 3.47 20.25 22.19
CA PHE A 53 3.55 20.67 20.81
C PHE A 53 4.27 22.01 20.59
N LEU A 54 3.97 23.02 21.40
CA LEU A 54 4.50 24.38 21.19
C LEU A 54 5.81 24.67 21.95
N MET A 55 6.21 23.80 22.90
CA MET A 55 7.52 23.92 23.54
C MET A 55 8.62 23.33 22.69
N ILE A 56 9.86 23.81 22.93
CA ILE A 56 11.07 23.22 22.38
C ILE A 56 11.31 21.84 23.03
N PRO A 57 11.68 20.79 22.27
CA PRO A 57 12.14 20.84 20.86
C PRO A 57 11.04 20.74 19.81
N MET A 58 9.80 20.32 20.14
CA MET A 58 8.77 19.97 19.15
C MET A 58 8.40 21.14 18.22
N ALA A 59 8.21 22.34 18.76
CA ALA A 59 7.90 23.51 17.92
C ALA A 59 8.98 23.80 16.85
N HIS A 60 10.25 23.65 17.21
CA HIS A 60 11.35 23.80 16.26
C HIS A 60 11.38 22.67 15.24
N GLN A 61 11.14 21.43 15.69
CA GLN A 61 11.11 20.27 14.81
C GLN A 61 9.95 20.35 13.80
N MET A 62 8.79 20.87 14.23
CA MET A 62 7.65 21.05 13.30
C MET A 62 8.00 21.96 12.13
N VAL A 63 8.73 23.04 12.40
CA VAL A 63 9.09 24.02 11.37
C VAL A 63 10.35 23.59 10.60
N GLY A 64 11.35 23.04 11.29
CA GLY A 64 12.63 22.67 10.70
C GLY A 64 12.63 21.27 10.09
N ASP A 65 12.10 20.29 10.83
CA ASP A 65 12.26 18.88 10.52
C ASP A 65 11.02 18.27 9.84
N TYR A 66 9.81 18.64 10.30
CA TYR A 66 8.54 18.02 9.88
C TYR A 66 7.77 18.85 8.85
N LEU A 67 8.33 19.92 8.36
CA LEU A 67 7.86 20.64 7.18
C LEU A 67 8.38 19.95 5.92
N VAL A 68 7.51 19.77 4.92
CA VAL A 68 7.84 19.32 3.58
C VAL A 68 7.49 20.42 2.59
N ILE A 69 8.44 20.82 1.78
CA ILE A 69 8.24 21.77 0.69
C ILE A 69 8.16 20.95 -0.59
N ASP A 70 6.98 20.92 -1.20
CA ASP A 70 6.74 20.20 -2.46
C ASP A 70 7.00 21.15 -3.63
N GLU A 71 8.15 21.00 -4.28
CA GLU A 71 8.54 21.70 -5.50
C GLU A 71 8.11 20.90 -6.74
N ALA A 72 6.80 20.65 -6.85
CA ALA A 72 6.24 20.02 -8.03
C ALA A 72 6.58 20.81 -9.30
N LYS A 73 6.64 20.11 -10.45
CA LYS A 73 6.97 20.71 -11.75
C LYS A 73 6.01 21.84 -12.12
N GLU A 74 4.71 21.59 -11.89
CA GLU A 74 3.66 22.59 -12.09
C GLU A 74 3.61 23.51 -10.87
N GLU A 75 3.75 24.80 -11.10
CA GLU A 75 3.82 25.81 -10.04
C GLU A 75 2.55 25.85 -9.16
N GLU A 76 1.40 25.57 -9.75
CA GLU A 76 0.12 25.46 -9.05
C GLU A 76 0.10 24.34 -8.00
N ASN A 77 0.82 23.25 -8.25
CA ASN A 77 0.90 22.09 -7.36
C ASN A 77 1.97 22.22 -6.26
N ARG A 78 2.80 23.27 -6.31
CA ARG A 78 3.81 23.53 -5.26
C ARG A 78 3.15 23.95 -3.97
N LYS A 79 3.47 23.30 -2.87
CA LYS A 79 2.86 23.57 -1.56
C LYS A 79 3.78 23.23 -0.40
N HIS A 80 3.51 23.88 0.72
CA HIS A 80 4.05 23.51 2.01
C HIS A 80 3.12 22.52 2.69
N MET A 81 3.66 21.48 3.30
CA MET A 81 2.92 20.48 4.04
C MET A 81 3.59 20.25 5.39
N LEU A 82 2.80 20.24 6.45
CA LEU A 82 3.27 19.82 7.78
C LEU A 82 2.87 18.36 8.01
N MET A 83 3.80 17.62 8.61
CA MET A 83 3.50 16.25 9.03
C MET A 83 2.41 16.25 10.09
N ARG A 84 1.53 15.26 10.01
CA ARG A 84 0.49 15.00 11.00
C ARG A 84 1.08 14.26 12.20
N PRO A 85 0.46 14.29 13.39
CA PRO A 85 1.04 13.68 14.60
C PRO A 85 1.44 12.23 14.41
N TYR A 86 0.55 11.39 13.86
CA TYR A 86 0.85 9.97 13.62
C TYR A 86 2.03 9.76 12.66
N GLN A 87 2.26 10.68 11.70
CA GLN A 87 3.41 10.62 10.80
C GLN A 87 4.71 10.95 11.56
N VAL A 88 4.65 11.94 12.44
CA VAL A 88 5.78 12.32 13.31
C VAL A 88 6.15 11.16 14.24
N TYR A 89 5.16 10.58 14.93
CA TYR A 89 5.42 9.45 15.84
C TYR A 89 5.91 8.20 15.10
N ALA A 90 5.41 7.92 13.89
CA ALA A 90 5.92 6.82 13.08
C ALA A 90 7.39 7.03 12.70
N LEU A 91 7.77 8.25 12.28
CA LEU A 91 9.15 8.59 11.98
C LEU A 91 10.04 8.42 13.22
N GLN A 92 9.62 8.98 14.36
CA GLN A 92 10.36 8.87 15.63
C GLN A 92 10.51 7.40 16.07
N ALA A 93 9.49 6.56 15.89
CA ALA A 93 9.57 5.14 16.21
C ALA A 93 10.58 4.39 15.34
N VAL A 94 10.61 4.67 14.03
CA VAL A 94 11.61 4.09 13.13
C VAL A 94 13.02 4.62 13.45
N GLU A 95 13.16 5.92 13.70
CA GLU A 95 14.44 6.53 14.08
C GLU A 95 14.95 5.91 15.38
N GLY A 96 14.11 5.78 16.42
CA GLY A 96 14.44 5.14 17.69
C GLY A 96 14.90 3.68 17.52
N ALA A 97 14.21 2.91 16.67
CA ALA A 97 14.61 1.56 16.34
C ALA A 97 15.97 1.50 15.60
N ALA A 98 16.23 2.47 14.72
CA ALA A 98 17.50 2.55 13.98
C ALA A 98 18.68 2.95 14.87
N PHE A 99 18.49 3.86 15.84
CA PHE A 99 19.52 4.24 16.81
C PHE A 99 19.85 3.13 17.81
N GLY A 100 18.93 2.22 18.09
CA GLY A 100 19.16 1.07 18.96
C GLY A 100 20.03 -0.03 18.33
N TRP A 101 20.44 0.10 17.08
CA TRP A 101 21.16 -0.96 16.36
C TRP A 101 22.50 -1.36 16.99
N ASP A 102 23.25 -0.39 17.51
CA ASP A 102 24.59 -0.65 18.08
C ASP A 102 24.55 -1.05 19.57
N ASN A 103 23.37 -1.14 20.19
CA ASN A 103 23.27 -1.55 21.59
C ASN A 103 23.29 -3.08 21.71
N GLU A 104 24.06 -3.58 22.68
CA GLU A 104 24.11 -5.01 23.05
C GLU A 104 22.76 -5.55 23.54
N GLU A 105 21.83 -4.69 23.87
CA GLU A 105 20.43 -5.01 24.15
C GLU A 105 19.70 -5.28 22.83
N LYS A 106 19.78 -6.47 22.32
CA LYS A 106 19.01 -7.15 21.26
C LYS A 106 17.72 -6.46 20.77
N ILE A 107 17.81 -5.17 20.39
CA ILE A 107 16.72 -4.45 19.74
C ILE A 107 16.56 -5.04 18.33
N PRO A 108 15.34 -5.37 17.90
CA PRO A 108 15.12 -5.94 16.57
C PRO A 108 15.69 -5.01 15.48
N HIS A 109 16.51 -5.56 14.60
CA HIS A 109 17.13 -4.81 13.50
C HIS A 109 16.13 -4.51 12.37
N GLY A 110 14.95 -3.99 12.68
CA GLY A 110 13.93 -3.66 11.71
C GLY A 110 12.57 -3.43 12.36
N GLY A 111 11.53 -3.41 11.53
CA GLY A 111 10.15 -3.26 11.96
C GLY A 111 9.25 -2.81 10.83
N PHE A 112 7.97 -2.60 11.13
CA PHE A 112 7.04 -2.05 10.15
C PHE A 112 6.12 -0.98 10.72
N VAL A 113 5.69 -0.09 9.83
CA VAL A 113 4.70 0.95 10.08
C VAL A 113 3.42 0.56 9.36
N TRP A 114 2.34 0.44 10.13
CA TRP A 114 1.00 0.19 9.60
C TRP A 114 0.23 1.51 9.49
N HIS A 115 0.25 2.11 8.31
CA HIS A 115 -0.52 3.31 7.99
C HIS A 115 -1.48 3.01 6.85
N THR A 116 -2.77 3.27 7.04
CA THR A 116 -3.80 3.01 6.03
C THR A 116 -3.53 3.76 4.72
N THR A 117 -4.15 3.29 3.63
CA THR A 117 -4.11 3.98 2.33
C THR A 117 -4.73 5.38 2.46
N GLY A 118 -4.14 6.38 1.79
CA GLY A 118 -4.59 7.77 1.90
C GLY A 118 -4.01 8.55 3.10
N SER A 119 -3.31 7.92 4.03
CA SER A 119 -2.72 8.57 5.22
C SER A 119 -1.44 9.38 4.94
N GLY A 120 -0.98 9.45 3.69
CA GLY A 120 0.26 10.17 3.35
C GLY A 120 1.54 9.38 3.64
N LYS A 121 1.53 8.05 3.48
CA LYS A 121 2.72 7.17 3.63
C LYS A 121 3.96 7.69 2.90
N THR A 122 3.79 8.24 1.69
CA THR A 122 4.89 8.78 0.87
C THR A 122 5.66 9.90 1.59
N ILE A 123 4.96 10.81 2.27
CA ILE A 123 5.59 11.88 3.06
C ILE A 123 6.32 11.29 4.27
N THR A 124 5.65 10.38 4.99
CA THR A 124 6.22 9.73 6.17
C THR A 124 7.49 8.97 5.82
N SER A 125 7.45 8.15 4.77
CA SER A 125 8.59 7.35 4.33
C SER A 125 9.73 8.21 3.76
N PHE A 126 9.42 9.29 3.03
CA PHE A 126 10.42 10.25 2.58
C PHE A 126 11.15 10.91 3.75
N LYS A 127 10.40 11.48 4.71
CA LYS A 127 11.02 12.13 5.89
C LYS A 127 11.80 11.12 6.73
N THR A 128 11.30 9.90 6.86
CA THR A 128 12.07 8.82 7.52
C THR A 128 13.38 8.53 6.77
N ALA A 129 13.34 8.43 5.44
CA ALA A 129 14.54 8.23 4.63
C ALA A 129 15.53 9.40 4.77
N LEU A 130 15.05 10.64 4.75
CA LEU A 130 15.85 11.84 4.93
C LEU A 130 16.56 11.83 6.29
N PHE A 131 15.83 11.62 7.37
CA PHE A 131 16.40 11.59 8.72
C PHE A 131 17.47 10.51 8.85
N LEU A 132 17.18 9.29 8.42
CA LEU A 132 18.13 8.19 8.50
C LEU A 132 19.38 8.44 7.62
N SER A 133 19.23 9.11 6.49
CA SER A 133 20.36 9.44 5.60
C SER A 133 21.28 10.53 6.14
N THR A 134 20.76 11.44 6.97
CA THR A 134 21.51 12.62 7.45
C THR A 134 21.91 12.53 8.92
N ARG A 135 21.11 11.89 9.77
CA ARG A 135 21.29 11.90 11.23
C ARG A 135 21.83 10.60 11.82
N ALA A 136 21.46 9.46 11.25
CA ALA A 136 21.79 8.16 11.85
C ALA A 136 23.14 7.58 11.41
N GLY A 137 23.93 8.26 10.56
CA GLY A 137 25.26 7.83 10.14
C GLY A 137 25.28 6.57 9.27
N PHE A 138 24.22 6.33 8.50
CA PHE A 138 24.17 5.26 7.52
C PHE A 138 24.87 5.64 6.22
N ASP A 139 25.49 4.65 5.56
CA ASP A 139 26.15 4.86 4.25
C ASP A 139 25.16 5.20 3.16
N LYS A 140 23.98 4.54 3.18
CA LYS A 140 22.89 4.73 2.20
C LYS A 140 21.54 4.45 2.83
N VAL A 141 20.53 5.12 2.30
CA VAL A 141 19.13 4.72 2.45
C VAL A 141 18.62 4.27 1.09
N VAL A 142 18.06 3.07 1.02
CA VAL A 142 17.49 2.50 -0.20
C VAL A 142 15.98 2.43 -0.04
N PHE A 143 15.26 3.12 -0.90
CA PHE A 143 13.81 3.08 -0.96
C PHE A 143 13.36 2.06 -2.00
N LEU A 144 12.69 1.01 -1.55
CA LEU A 144 12.24 -0.09 -2.38
C LEU A 144 10.76 0.03 -2.71
N VAL A 145 10.45 0.08 -4.00
CA VAL A 145 9.08 0.03 -4.52
C VAL A 145 8.85 -1.29 -5.27
N ASP A 146 7.57 -1.68 -5.39
CA ASP A 146 7.21 -2.96 -6.02
C ASP A 146 7.23 -2.87 -7.55
N ARG A 147 6.68 -1.82 -8.14
CA ARG A 147 6.48 -1.68 -9.59
C ARG A 147 7.33 -0.58 -10.20
N ARG A 148 7.68 -0.73 -11.50
CA ARG A 148 8.47 0.26 -12.25
C ARG A 148 7.77 1.62 -12.36
N GLU A 149 6.45 1.64 -12.52
CA GLU A 149 5.67 2.88 -12.59
C GLU A 149 5.69 3.62 -11.24
N LEU A 150 5.59 2.88 -10.14
CA LEU A 150 5.70 3.44 -8.79
C LEU A 150 7.12 3.94 -8.48
N ASP A 151 8.15 3.25 -9.00
CA ASP A 151 9.56 3.67 -8.90
C ASP A 151 9.73 5.10 -9.45
N ARG A 152 9.24 5.36 -10.66
CA ARG A 152 9.34 6.68 -11.30
C ARG A 152 8.54 7.75 -10.57
N THR A 153 7.27 7.49 -10.27
CA THR A 153 6.39 8.44 -9.57
C THR A 153 6.92 8.76 -8.18
N THR A 154 7.38 7.75 -7.45
CA THR A 154 7.97 7.92 -6.11
C THR A 154 9.28 8.69 -6.18
N SER A 155 10.14 8.39 -7.15
CA SER A 155 11.40 9.11 -7.36
C SER A 155 11.17 10.57 -7.69
N ASP A 156 10.22 10.89 -8.58
CA ASP A 156 9.89 12.28 -8.94
C ASP A 156 9.34 13.07 -7.74
N LYS A 157 8.47 12.45 -6.93
CA LYS A 157 7.99 13.06 -5.68
C LYS A 157 9.12 13.28 -4.68
N PHE A 158 9.99 12.30 -4.49
CA PHE A 158 11.11 12.43 -3.57
C PHE A 158 12.10 13.52 -4.01
N LYS A 159 12.34 13.67 -5.31
CA LYS A 159 13.14 14.77 -5.86
C LYS A 159 12.48 16.13 -5.59
N ALA A 160 11.17 16.22 -5.76
CA ALA A 160 10.41 17.44 -5.45
C ALA A 160 10.49 17.79 -3.96
N TYR A 161 10.39 16.83 -3.06
CA TYR A 161 10.49 17.02 -1.61
C TYR A 161 11.93 17.30 -1.15
N ALA A 162 12.94 16.85 -1.90
CA ALA A 162 14.34 17.03 -1.58
C ALA A 162 14.96 18.30 -2.19
N ALA A 163 14.18 19.12 -2.88
CA ALA A 163 14.70 20.28 -3.62
C ALA A 163 15.53 21.25 -2.78
N TYR A 164 15.22 21.38 -1.50
CA TYR A 164 15.92 22.22 -0.54
C TYR A 164 16.73 21.44 0.50
N GLU A 165 16.79 20.12 0.38
CA GLU A 165 17.50 19.28 1.34
C GLU A 165 18.94 19.00 0.87
N PRO A 166 19.93 18.89 1.78
CA PRO A 166 21.35 18.69 1.42
C PRO A 166 21.67 17.24 1.01
N ILE A 167 20.74 16.57 0.38
CA ILE A 167 20.85 15.17 -0.06
C ILE A 167 20.61 15.01 -1.55
N SER A 168 21.05 13.88 -2.12
CA SER A 168 20.66 13.46 -3.46
C SER A 168 19.60 12.36 -3.40
N VAL A 169 18.63 12.45 -4.30
CA VAL A 169 17.67 11.37 -4.59
C VAL A 169 18.02 10.84 -5.97
N ASP A 170 18.53 9.62 -6.00
CA ASP A 170 18.98 8.97 -7.23
C ASP A 170 18.01 7.84 -7.61
N ASP A 171 17.49 7.88 -8.83
CA ASP A 171 16.78 6.76 -9.42
C ASP A 171 17.73 5.91 -10.27
N THR A 172 17.45 4.64 -10.38
CA THR A 172 18.30 3.71 -11.11
C THR A 172 17.52 3.00 -12.22
N LYS A 173 17.95 3.17 -13.48
CA LYS A 173 17.32 2.49 -14.61
C LYS A 173 17.84 1.06 -14.78
N HIS A 174 19.11 0.84 -14.47
CA HIS A 174 19.79 -0.44 -14.67
C HIS A 174 20.52 -0.92 -13.40
N THR A 175 20.77 -2.22 -13.28
CA THR A 175 21.46 -2.83 -12.12
C THR A 175 22.89 -2.28 -11.93
N TYR A 176 23.60 -1.98 -13.02
CA TYR A 176 24.94 -1.42 -12.92
C TYR A 176 24.95 0.00 -12.32
N GLU A 177 23.93 0.81 -12.63
CA GLU A 177 23.76 2.15 -12.02
C GLU A 177 23.48 2.02 -10.52
N LEU A 178 22.59 1.09 -10.15
CA LEU A 178 22.28 0.78 -8.76
C LEU A 178 23.57 0.35 -8.02
N LYS A 179 24.36 -0.57 -8.58
CA LYS A 179 25.66 -0.98 -8.01
C LYS A 179 26.59 0.21 -7.82
N LYS A 180 26.69 1.09 -8.84
CA LYS A 180 27.52 2.29 -8.80
C LYS A 180 27.07 3.23 -7.68
N GLN A 181 25.78 3.55 -7.58
CA GLN A 181 25.21 4.43 -6.57
C GLN A 181 25.41 3.89 -5.15
N LEU A 182 25.19 2.59 -4.94
CA LEU A 182 25.41 1.94 -3.64
C LEU A 182 26.90 1.94 -3.22
N LYS A 183 27.82 1.90 -4.17
CA LYS A 183 29.27 1.96 -3.89
C LYS A 183 29.79 3.37 -3.59
N LEU A 184 29.11 4.42 -4.01
CA LEU A 184 29.51 5.79 -3.71
C LEU A 184 29.57 6.05 -2.20
N LYS A 185 30.58 6.81 -1.75
CA LYS A 185 30.74 7.19 -0.34
C LYS A 185 29.79 8.30 0.11
N LYS A 186 29.17 9.03 -0.85
CA LYS A 186 28.24 10.12 -0.54
C LYS A 186 26.93 9.51 0.02
N SER A 187 26.48 9.98 1.18
CA SER A 187 25.15 9.65 1.70
C SER A 187 24.05 10.16 0.75
N GLY A 188 22.88 9.58 0.85
CA GLY A 188 21.73 9.94 0.00
C GLY A 188 20.69 8.84 -0.05
N ILE A 189 19.60 9.12 -0.74
CA ILE A 189 18.48 8.19 -0.93
C ILE A 189 18.56 7.63 -2.35
N VAL A 190 18.55 6.30 -2.45
CA VAL A 190 18.49 5.58 -3.74
C VAL A 190 17.11 4.95 -3.86
N VAL A 191 16.35 5.34 -4.87
CA VAL A 191 15.03 4.76 -5.18
C VAL A 191 15.22 3.66 -6.23
N THR A 192 14.70 2.47 -5.96
CA THR A 192 14.79 1.34 -6.89
C THR A 192 13.68 0.32 -6.63
N THR A 193 13.52 -0.64 -7.53
CA THR A 193 12.56 -1.73 -7.32
C THR A 193 13.19 -2.90 -6.56
N THR A 194 12.37 -3.61 -5.80
CA THR A 194 12.78 -4.88 -5.13
C THR A 194 13.34 -5.87 -6.13
N PHE A 195 12.76 -5.95 -7.33
CA PHE A 195 13.25 -6.80 -8.41
C PHE A 195 14.67 -6.44 -8.85
N LYS A 196 14.97 -5.16 -9.13
CA LYS A 196 16.31 -4.74 -9.56
C LYS A 196 17.36 -5.03 -8.48
N LEU A 197 17.03 -4.75 -7.21
CA LEU A 197 17.93 -5.03 -6.10
C LEU A 197 18.18 -6.53 -5.95
N ASN A 198 17.15 -7.38 -6.09
CA ASN A 198 17.30 -8.84 -6.04
C ASN A 198 18.17 -9.38 -7.17
N VAL A 199 18.06 -8.84 -8.39
CA VAL A 199 18.95 -9.21 -9.52
C VAL A 199 20.39 -8.81 -9.20
N LEU A 200 20.60 -7.58 -8.70
CA LEU A 200 21.95 -7.14 -8.31
C LEU A 200 22.55 -8.03 -7.21
N VAL A 201 21.76 -8.39 -6.19
CA VAL A 201 22.23 -9.27 -5.11
C VAL A 201 22.68 -10.63 -5.66
N LYS A 202 21.91 -11.24 -6.57
CA LYS A 202 22.32 -12.50 -7.21
C LYS A 202 23.62 -12.38 -7.99
N GLU A 203 23.78 -11.31 -8.79
CA GLU A 203 25.04 -11.03 -9.52
C GLU A 203 26.23 -10.88 -8.56
N LEU A 204 26.03 -10.24 -7.40
CA LEU A 204 27.05 -10.07 -6.38
C LEU A 204 27.41 -11.38 -5.67
N GLU A 205 26.44 -12.21 -5.35
CA GLU A 205 26.65 -13.54 -4.76
C GLU A 205 27.40 -14.48 -5.73
N GLU A 206 26.98 -14.52 -7.00
CA GLU A 206 27.66 -15.31 -8.05
C GLU A 206 29.12 -14.88 -8.26
N SER A 207 29.38 -13.56 -8.17
CA SER A 207 30.74 -13.00 -8.27
C SER A 207 31.52 -12.99 -6.96
N GLN A 208 30.93 -13.46 -5.86
CA GLN A 208 31.50 -13.42 -4.50
C GLN A 208 31.89 -11.99 -4.05
N ASP A 209 31.18 -10.98 -4.53
CA ASP A 209 31.42 -9.56 -4.19
C ASP A 209 30.53 -9.17 -2.98
N TYR A 210 31.09 -9.22 -1.78
CA TYR A 210 30.38 -8.83 -0.53
C TYR A 210 30.68 -7.40 -0.08
N THR A 211 31.28 -6.57 -0.93
CA THR A 211 31.67 -5.18 -0.57
C THR A 211 30.49 -4.28 -0.20
N LEU A 212 29.28 -4.57 -0.70
CA LEU A 212 28.08 -3.85 -0.31
C LEU A 212 27.48 -4.38 1.01
N ALA A 213 27.69 -5.66 1.34
CA ALA A 213 27.20 -6.26 2.58
C ALA A 213 27.89 -5.66 3.84
N ASP A 214 29.09 -5.11 3.68
CA ASP A 214 29.81 -4.44 4.78
C ASP A 214 29.34 -3.00 5.03
N LYS A 215 28.54 -2.42 4.14
CA LYS A 215 27.98 -1.07 4.31
C LYS A 215 26.75 -1.07 5.23
N LYS A 216 26.62 0.00 6.01
CA LYS A 216 25.43 0.25 6.84
C LYS A 216 24.32 0.83 5.95
N ILE A 217 23.41 -0.01 5.48
CA ILE A 217 22.33 0.38 4.57
C ILE A 217 20.98 0.20 5.25
N VAL A 218 20.15 1.24 5.17
CA VAL A 218 18.75 1.16 5.57
C VAL A 218 17.88 0.94 4.33
N PHE A 219 17.00 -0.03 4.41
CA PHE A 219 16.00 -0.33 3.39
C PHE A 219 14.63 0.09 3.90
N ILE A 220 13.99 1.02 3.19
CA ILE A 220 12.59 1.39 3.40
C ILE A 220 11.79 0.74 2.28
N VAL A 221 10.83 -0.10 2.65
CA VAL A 221 10.07 -0.94 1.73
C VAL A 221 8.63 -0.47 1.71
N ASP A 222 8.20 0.07 0.58
CA ASP A 222 6.79 0.46 0.39
C ASP A 222 5.95 -0.75 -0.02
N GLU A 223 4.65 -0.73 0.31
CA GLU A 223 3.70 -1.82 0.09
C GLU A 223 4.23 -3.19 0.58
N ALA A 224 4.74 -3.20 1.81
CA ALA A 224 5.47 -4.31 2.42
C ALA A 224 4.68 -5.64 2.55
N HIS A 225 3.38 -5.63 2.27
CA HIS A 225 2.49 -6.81 2.33
C HIS A 225 2.51 -7.68 1.06
N ARG A 226 3.13 -7.24 -0.05
CA ARG A 226 3.02 -7.95 -1.33
C ARG A 226 3.75 -9.29 -1.32
N THR A 227 3.06 -10.33 -1.79
CA THR A 227 3.51 -11.74 -1.76
C THR A 227 4.78 -12.03 -2.52
N THR A 228 5.01 -11.34 -3.64
CA THR A 228 6.21 -11.49 -4.46
C THR A 228 7.47 -10.99 -3.75
N MET A 229 7.30 -10.12 -2.76
CA MET A 229 8.41 -9.60 -1.96
C MET A 229 9.04 -10.66 -1.04
N GLY A 230 8.29 -11.65 -0.56
CA GLY A 230 8.80 -12.59 0.45
C GLY A 230 10.06 -13.35 0.05
N GLN A 231 10.13 -13.88 -1.19
CA GLN A 231 11.31 -14.61 -1.66
C GLN A 231 12.47 -13.67 -2.03
N MET A 232 12.18 -12.62 -2.80
CA MET A 232 13.20 -11.64 -3.20
C MET A 232 13.76 -10.93 -1.98
N MET A 233 12.89 -10.58 -1.02
CA MET A 233 13.31 -9.94 0.22
C MET A 233 14.14 -10.89 1.09
N GLY A 234 13.86 -12.18 1.10
CA GLY A 234 14.68 -13.20 1.78
C GLY A 234 16.14 -13.20 1.29
N SER A 235 16.36 -13.26 -0.03
CA SER A 235 17.70 -13.19 -0.62
C SER A 235 18.40 -11.85 -0.30
N ILE A 236 17.69 -10.73 -0.44
CA ILE A 236 18.23 -9.41 -0.12
C ILE A 236 18.64 -9.33 1.37
N LYS A 237 17.78 -9.77 2.28
CA LYS A 237 18.06 -9.76 3.71
C LYS A 237 19.21 -10.68 4.08
N ASN A 238 19.35 -11.82 3.42
CA ASN A 238 20.46 -12.73 3.64
C ASN A 238 21.79 -12.09 3.23
N TYR A 239 21.85 -11.46 2.05
CA TYR A 239 23.06 -10.75 1.60
C TYR A 239 23.45 -9.60 2.56
N PHE A 240 22.49 -8.79 2.99
CA PHE A 240 22.73 -7.63 3.87
C PHE A 240 22.57 -7.95 5.37
N ARG A 241 22.56 -9.23 5.77
CA ARG A 241 22.27 -9.68 7.14
C ARG A 241 23.12 -9.06 8.24
N LYS A 242 24.33 -8.62 7.91
CA LYS A 242 25.30 -8.09 8.89
C LYS A 242 25.02 -6.63 9.24
N ASN A 243 24.71 -5.80 8.23
CA ASN A 243 24.68 -4.34 8.35
C ASN A 243 23.45 -3.71 7.67
N GLY A 244 22.44 -4.49 7.29
CA GLY A 244 21.20 -4.00 6.69
C GLY A 244 20.08 -3.87 7.70
N LEU A 245 19.39 -2.73 7.72
CA LEU A 245 18.15 -2.51 8.46
C LEU A 245 16.96 -2.44 7.50
N PHE A 246 15.84 -3.06 7.86
CA PHE A 246 14.69 -3.16 6.98
C PHE A 246 13.43 -2.66 7.68
N TYR A 247 12.83 -1.59 7.14
CA TYR A 247 11.58 -1.01 7.62
C TYR A 247 10.50 -1.09 6.56
N GLY A 248 9.41 -1.79 6.87
CA GLY A 248 8.25 -1.94 5.99
C GLY A 248 7.21 -0.85 6.24
N PHE A 249 6.67 -0.25 5.18
CA PHE A 249 5.50 0.63 5.22
C PHE A 249 4.35 -0.04 4.48
N THR A 250 3.19 -0.18 5.11
CA THR A 250 2.04 -0.84 4.49
C THR A 250 0.72 -0.35 5.06
N GLY A 251 -0.32 -0.32 4.23
CA GLY A 251 -1.70 -0.07 4.67
C GLY A 251 -2.45 -1.34 5.06
N THR A 252 -1.97 -2.51 4.62
CA THR A 252 -2.62 -3.81 4.77
C THR A 252 -1.62 -4.88 5.20
N PRO A 253 -1.11 -4.82 6.44
CA PRO A 253 -0.14 -5.82 6.91
C PRO A 253 -0.76 -7.21 6.93
N LEU A 254 0.09 -8.21 6.75
CA LEU A 254 -0.28 -9.62 6.86
C LEU A 254 -0.05 -10.08 8.31
N PHE A 255 -1.13 -10.53 8.95
CA PHE A 255 -1.14 -11.15 10.26
C PHE A 255 -1.43 -12.65 10.14
N ASP A 256 -1.44 -13.39 11.24
CA ASP A 256 -1.71 -14.83 11.21
C ASP A 256 -3.14 -15.14 10.72
N GLU A 257 -4.12 -14.25 10.96
CA GLU A 257 -5.52 -14.41 10.55
C GLU A 257 -5.74 -14.24 9.04
N ASN A 258 -4.91 -13.42 8.39
CA ASN A 258 -5.02 -13.12 6.95
C ASN A 258 -3.74 -13.48 6.18
N ASN A 259 -2.94 -14.39 6.72
CA ASN A 259 -1.70 -14.79 6.09
C ASN A 259 -1.92 -15.50 4.75
N ILE A 260 -0.91 -15.43 3.91
CA ILE A 260 -0.85 -16.14 2.64
C ILE A 260 -0.04 -17.42 2.87
N LYS A 261 -0.29 -18.46 2.07
CA LYS A 261 0.56 -19.66 2.09
C LYS A 261 2.02 -19.22 2.03
N GLY A 262 2.68 -19.19 3.18
CA GLY A 262 4.05 -18.75 3.31
C GLY A 262 5.02 -19.72 2.64
N LYS A 263 6.21 -19.24 2.31
CA LYS A 263 7.31 -20.09 1.84
C LYS A 263 8.29 -20.30 2.97
N ILE A 264 8.85 -21.50 3.00
CA ILE A 264 9.85 -21.89 3.99
C ILE A 264 11.15 -21.15 3.63
N ASN A 265 11.75 -20.46 4.61
CA ASN A 265 13.08 -19.87 4.47
C ASN A 265 14.19 -20.93 4.65
N GLU A 266 15.45 -20.53 4.49
CA GLU A 266 16.62 -21.42 4.67
C GLU A 266 16.72 -22.02 6.09
N LYS A 267 16.02 -21.43 7.08
CA LYS A 267 15.94 -21.91 8.47
C LYS A 267 14.71 -22.80 8.73
N SER A 268 14.01 -23.23 7.68
CA SER A 268 12.76 -24.01 7.76
C SER A 268 11.60 -23.28 8.46
N GLU A 269 11.65 -21.95 8.54
CA GLU A 269 10.56 -21.13 9.09
C GLU A 269 9.65 -20.64 7.98
N VAL A 270 8.34 -20.67 8.22
CA VAL A 270 7.35 -20.14 7.28
C VAL A 270 7.21 -18.62 7.46
N ILE A 271 7.72 -17.84 6.51
CA ILE A 271 7.54 -16.39 6.47
C ILE A 271 6.22 -16.09 5.76
N ASN A 272 5.20 -15.77 6.53
CA ASN A 272 3.85 -15.55 6.03
C ASN A 272 3.17 -14.31 6.63
N THR A 273 3.83 -13.59 7.54
CA THR A 273 3.33 -12.34 8.13
C THR A 273 4.30 -11.18 7.94
N THR A 274 3.79 -9.96 8.03
CA THR A 274 4.62 -8.75 7.92
C THR A 274 5.63 -8.67 9.06
N GLU A 275 5.24 -9.08 10.27
CA GLU A 275 6.13 -9.10 11.44
C GLU A 275 7.29 -10.09 11.30
N LYS A 276 7.02 -11.30 10.80
CA LYS A 276 8.09 -12.28 10.51
C LYS A 276 9.07 -11.79 9.45
N LEU A 277 8.57 -10.96 8.50
CA LEU A 277 9.41 -10.44 7.44
C LEU A 277 10.23 -9.23 7.87
N PHE A 278 9.66 -8.28 8.60
CA PHE A 278 10.32 -7.01 8.91
C PHE A 278 10.72 -6.84 10.38
N GLY A 279 10.08 -7.52 11.30
CA GLY A 279 10.20 -7.33 12.75
C GLY A 279 8.95 -6.70 13.35
N PRO A 280 9.01 -6.17 14.58
CA PRO A 280 7.84 -5.71 15.31
C PRO A 280 7.14 -4.52 14.63
N LYS A 281 5.85 -4.37 14.93
CA LYS A 281 5.09 -3.18 14.57
C LYS A 281 5.57 -1.99 15.40
N LEU A 282 6.14 -0.99 14.74
CA LEU A 282 6.70 0.20 15.35
C LEU A 282 5.66 1.29 15.60
N HIS A 283 4.73 1.44 14.66
CA HIS A 283 3.63 2.40 14.74
C HIS A 283 2.42 1.92 13.95
N GLN A 284 1.22 2.39 14.32
CA GLN A 284 0.00 2.15 13.56
C GLN A 284 -0.82 3.41 13.42
N TYR A 285 -1.53 3.51 12.29
CA TYR A 285 -2.61 4.43 12.02
C TYR A 285 -3.60 3.71 11.12
N THR A 286 -4.66 3.19 11.75
CA THR A 286 -5.63 2.30 11.10
C THR A 286 -6.64 3.07 10.26
N ILE A 287 -7.43 2.34 9.49
CA ILE A 287 -8.50 2.95 8.68
C ILE A 287 -9.57 3.57 9.55
N ASP A 288 -9.89 2.95 10.69
CA ASP A 288 -10.89 3.48 11.64
C ASP A 288 -10.43 4.82 12.24
N GLU A 289 -9.15 4.91 12.62
CA GLU A 289 -8.55 6.16 13.09
C GLU A 289 -8.55 7.23 11.99
N ALA A 290 -8.24 6.84 10.76
CA ALA A 290 -8.23 7.77 9.63
C ALA A 290 -9.61 8.28 9.23
N ILE A 291 -10.65 7.45 9.36
CA ILE A 291 -12.05 7.85 9.18
C ILE A 291 -12.49 8.80 10.31
N ALA A 292 -12.15 8.46 11.56
CA ALA A 292 -12.47 9.30 12.73
C ALA A 292 -11.83 10.69 12.62
N ASP A 293 -10.61 10.78 12.08
CA ASP A 293 -9.91 12.05 11.85
C ASP A 293 -10.37 12.79 10.58
N GLY A 294 -11.29 12.22 9.79
CA GLY A 294 -11.72 12.76 8.50
C GLY A 294 -10.65 12.74 7.41
N ASN A 295 -9.59 11.95 7.58
CA ASN A 295 -8.49 11.82 6.60
C ASN A 295 -8.82 10.85 5.47
N VAL A 296 -9.72 9.92 5.71
CA VAL A 296 -10.24 8.93 4.76
C VAL A 296 -11.76 8.94 4.84
N LEU A 297 -12.41 8.82 3.69
CA LEU A 297 -13.86 8.73 3.65
C LEU A 297 -14.32 7.40 4.26
N GLY A 298 -15.43 7.46 5.00
CA GLY A 298 -16.12 6.26 5.45
C GLY A 298 -16.65 5.45 4.24
N PHE A 299 -16.82 4.15 4.43
CA PHE A 299 -17.38 3.26 3.42
C PHE A 299 -18.31 2.24 4.09
N TYR A 300 -19.19 1.70 3.30
CA TYR A 300 -20.03 0.58 3.68
C TYR A 300 -19.58 -0.67 2.92
N VAL A 301 -19.72 -1.81 3.56
CA VAL A 301 -19.47 -3.11 2.94
C VAL A 301 -20.79 -3.87 2.87
N ASP A 302 -21.31 -4.05 1.67
CA ASP A 302 -22.49 -4.87 1.41
C ASP A 302 -22.04 -6.20 0.81
N TYR A 303 -22.58 -7.28 1.35
CA TYR A 303 -22.35 -8.63 0.86
C TYR A 303 -23.60 -9.09 0.10
N ILE A 304 -23.43 -9.27 -1.23
CA ILE A 304 -24.50 -9.77 -2.08
C ILE A 304 -24.12 -11.18 -2.52
N ASN A 305 -24.95 -12.14 -2.14
CA ASN A 305 -24.77 -13.53 -2.55
C ASN A 305 -25.33 -13.74 -3.97
N THR A 306 -24.46 -14.06 -4.90
CA THR A 306 -24.80 -14.41 -6.29
C THR A 306 -24.55 -15.90 -6.59
N GLY A 307 -24.19 -16.69 -5.57
CA GLY A 307 -24.00 -18.15 -5.67
C GLY A 307 -25.31 -18.91 -5.50
N GLU A 308 -25.44 -20.07 -6.14
CA GLU A 308 -26.53 -21.02 -5.89
C GLU A 308 -26.06 -22.07 -4.88
N PHE A 309 -26.81 -22.19 -3.81
CA PHE A 309 -26.77 -23.31 -2.88
C PHE A 309 -28.19 -23.54 -2.34
N LYS A 310 -28.51 -24.76 -1.94
CA LYS A 310 -29.88 -25.11 -1.55
C LYS A 310 -30.35 -24.31 -0.33
N SER A 311 -29.53 -24.31 0.71
CA SER A 311 -29.80 -23.60 1.96
C SER A 311 -28.49 -23.47 2.76
N TYR A 312 -28.48 -22.56 3.76
CA TYR A 312 -27.34 -22.44 4.69
C TYR A 312 -27.18 -23.72 5.53
N ASP A 313 -28.26 -24.46 5.80
CA ASP A 313 -28.18 -25.71 6.54
C ASP A 313 -27.46 -26.79 5.71
N ASP A 314 -27.77 -26.92 4.42
CA ASP A 314 -27.08 -27.83 3.49
C ASP A 314 -25.60 -27.46 3.37
N LEU A 315 -25.30 -26.17 3.34
CA LEU A 315 -23.91 -25.68 3.26
C LEU A 315 -23.11 -25.95 4.55
N ARG A 316 -23.79 -25.84 5.72
CA ARG A 316 -23.21 -26.22 7.02
C ARG A 316 -22.93 -27.72 7.11
N GLU A 317 -23.87 -28.58 6.64
CA GLU A 317 -23.66 -30.01 6.61
C GLU A 317 -22.44 -30.41 5.78
N GLN A 318 -22.32 -29.87 4.57
CA GLN A 318 -21.14 -30.09 3.71
C GLN A 318 -19.84 -29.58 4.35
N LEU A 319 -19.89 -28.44 5.05
CA LEU A 319 -18.73 -27.90 5.78
C LEU A 319 -18.32 -28.81 6.93
N ILE A 320 -19.30 -29.34 7.69
CA ILE A 320 -19.03 -30.26 8.81
C ILE A 320 -18.33 -31.51 8.29
N GLU A 321 -18.83 -32.11 7.22
CA GLU A 321 -18.20 -33.29 6.61
C GLU A 321 -16.76 -32.98 6.15
N LYS A 322 -16.58 -31.84 5.47
CA LYS A 322 -15.29 -31.46 4.94
C LYS A 322 -14.26 -31.15 6.03
N ILE A 323 -14.67 -30.49 7.11
CA ILE A 323 -13.80 -30.20 8.25
C ILE A 323 -13.44 -31.48 9.02
N LYS A 324 -14.37 -32.44 9.16
CA LYS A 324 -14.07 -33.74 9.73
C LYS A 324 -12.99 -34.51 8.94
N GLU A 325 -13.03 -34.42 7.60
CA GLU A 325 -11.97 -34.98 6.75
C GLU A 325 -10.61 -34.28 6.93
N GLU A 326 -10.63 -32.93 7.05
CA GLU A 326 -9.40 -32.13 7.15
C GLU A 326 -8.74 -32.17 8.53
N THR A 327 -9.53 -32.36 9.59
CA THR A 327 -9.08 -32.29 10.99
C THR A 327 -9.65 -33.44 11.83
N PRO A 328 -9.21 -34.68 11.55
CA PRO A 328 -9.71 -35.87 12.23
C PRO A 328 -9.38 -35.93 13.74
N GLU A 329 -8.47 -35.09 14.21
CA GLU A 329 -8.13 -34.93 15.62
C GLU A 329 -9.15 -34.13 16.44
N LEU A 330 -10.03 -33.38 15.79
CA LEU A 330 -11.09 -32.63 16.45
C LEU A 330 -12.33 -33.52 16.62
N GLY A 331 -12.97 -33.43 17.78
CA GLY A 331 -14.17 -34.19 18.07
C GLY A 331 -15.37 -33.72 17.21
N ASP A 332 -16.14 -34.69 16.69
CA ASP A 332 -17.31 -34.42 15.81
C ASP A 332 -18.24 -33.36 16.40
N ARG A 333 -18.55 -33.47 17.71
CA ARG A 333 -19.45 -32.53 18.38
C ARG A 333 -18.89 -31.09 18.48
N ASP A 334 -17.59 -30.97 18.55
CA ASP A 334 -16.94 -29.63 18.62
C ASP A 334 -16.97 -28.97 17.24
N ILE A 335 -16.77 -29.76 16.17
CA ILE A 335 -16.88 -29.27 14.78
C ILE A 335 -18.33 -28.85 14.49
N GLU A 336 -19.31 -29.67 14.84
CA GLU A 336 -20.72 -29.36 14.65
C GLU A 336 -21.12 -28.07 15.37
N ARG A 337 -20.76 -27.92 16.66
CA ARG A 337 -21.05 -26.72 17.43
C ARG A 337 -20.40 -25.50 16.81
N MET A 338 -19.10 -25.58 16.45
CA MET A 338 -18.37 -24.50 15.83
C MET A 338 -19.04 -23.99 14.54
N VAL A 339 -19.42 -24.89 13.64
CA VAL A 339 -20.08 -24.56 12.38
C VAL A 339 -21.47 -23.97 12.58
N GLN A 340 -22.21 -24.46 13.58
CA GLN A 340 -23.53 -23.91 13.92
C GLN A 340 -23.49 -22.51 14.50
N GLU A 341 -22.42 -22.15 15.20
CA GLU A 341 -22.21 -20.81 15.76
C GLU A 341 -21.73 -19.77 14.68
N TRP A 342 -21.34 -20.21 13.50
CA TRP A 342 -20.92 -19.31 12.43
C TRP A 342 -22.10 -18.50 11.87
N SER A 343 -21.83 -17.22 11.60
CA SER A 343 -22.76 -16.40 10.80
C SER A 343 -22.84 -16.91 9.35
N GLU A 344 -23.87 -16.54 8.65
CA GLU A 344 -24.04 -16.89 7.23
C GLU A 344 -22.84 -16.46 6.38
N VAL A 345 -22.31 -15.27 6.62
CA VAL A 345 -21.09 -14.74 5.96
C VAL A 345 -19.87 -15.64 6.23
N GLU A 346 -19.72 -16.12 7.46
CA GLU A 346 -18.64 -17.03 7.81
C GLU A 346 -18.82 -18.40 7.17
N VAL A 347 -20.02 -18.90 7.11
CA VAL A 347 -20.36 -20.17 6.42
C VAL A 347 -19.97 -20.07 4.95
N GLU A 348 -20.37 -19.03 4.23
CA GLU A 348 -20.00 -18.83 2.82
C GLU A 348 -18.49 -18.70 2.64
N ARG A 349 -17.83 -17.94 3.51
CA ARG A 349 -16.36 -17.78 3.47
C ARG A 349 -15.63 -19.10 3.63
N GLN A 350 -16.06 -19.93 4.57
CA GLN A 350 -15.46 -21.22 4.84
C GLN A 350 -15.78 -22.25 3.75
N ALA A 351 -16.98 -22.18 3.17
CA ALA A 351 -17.38 -23.03 2.05
C ALA A 351 -16.61 -22.68 0.76
N SER A 352 -16.41 -21.39 0.49
CA SER A 352 -15.60 -20.92 -0.62
C SER A 352 -14.12 -21.31 -0.44
N LYS A 353 -13.57 -21.17 0.76
CA LYS A 353 -12.17 -21.54 1.08
C LYS A 353 -11.91 -23.04 0.84
N ARG A 354 -12.92 -23.89 1.04
CA ARG A 354 -12.83 -25.34 0.87
C ARG A 354 -13.34 -25.84 -0.48
N ALA A 355 -13.64 -24.91 -1.40
CA ALA A 355 -14.20 -25.21 -2.72
C ALA A 355 -15.53 -26.01 -2.69
N ILE A 356 -16.29 -25.89 -1.59
CA ILE A 356 -17.66 -26.39 -1.50
C ILE A 356 -18.60 -25.44 -2.27
N LEU A 357 -18.44 -24.14 -2.03
CA LEU A 357 -19.13 -23.09 -2.78
C LEU A 357 -18.18 -22.56 -3.84
N THR A 358 -18.46 -22.84 -5.09
CA THR A 358 -17.64 -22.38 -6.22
C THR A 358 -18.39 -21.32 -7.01
N TYR A 359 -17.83 -20.11 -7.05
CA TYR A 359 -18.29 -19.02 -7.93
C TYR A 359 -17.74 -19.18 -9.37
N GLN A 360 -17.50 -20.42 -9.82
CA GLN A 360 -16.96 -20.72 -11.16
C GLN A 360 -18.02 -21.24 -12.14
N ASP A 361 -19.26 -21.30 -11.70
CA ASP A 361 -20.39 -21.68 -12.53
C ASP A 361 -20.57 -20.69 -13.70
N GLU A 362 -20.94 -21.19 -14.89
CA GLU A 362 -21.20 -20.39 -16.09
C GLU A 362 -22.31 -19.36 -15.87
N THR A 363 -23.24 -19.61 -14.93
CA THR A 363 -24.34 -18.70 -14.60
C THR A 363 -23.94 -17.58 -13.63
N HIS A 364 -22.81 -17.69 -12.95
CA HIS A 364 -22.38 -16.71 -11.94
C HIS A 364 -22.13 -15.31 -12.55
N ILE A 365 -21.39 -15.23 -13.66
CA ILE A 365 -21.06 -13.96 -14.30
C ILE A 365 -22.33 -13.21 -14.77
N PRO A 366 -23.28 -13.86 -15.47
CA PRO A 366 -24.55 -13.22 -15.84
C PRO A 366 -25.33 -12.64 -14.66
N ARG A 367 -25.40 -13.36 -13.52
CA ARG A 367 -26.10 -12.89 -12.32
C ARG A 367 -25.44 -11.71 -11.65
N VAL A 368 -24.10 -11.73 -11.54
CA VAL A 368 -23.36 -10.59 -10.98
C VAL A 368 -23.57 -9.35 -11.84
N VAL A 369 -23.52 -9.49 -13.16
CA VAL A 369 -23.76 -8.36 -14.08
C VAL A 369 -25.20 -7.86 -13.97
N GLU A 370 -26.16 -8.76 -13.90
CA GLU A 370 -27.58 -8.42 -13.70
C GLU A 370 -27.80 -7.64 -12.40
N GLU A 371 -27.23 -8.12 -11.30
CA GLU A 371 -27.32 -7.47 -9.99
C GLU A 371 -26.69 -6.08 -9.99
N ILE A 372 -25.50 -5.92 -10.60
CA ILE A 372 -24.84 -4.63 -10.75
C ILE A 372 -25.72 -3.67 -11.57
N LEU A 373 -26.25 -4.11 -12.71
CA LEU A 373 -27.07 -3.26 -13.58
C LEU A 373 -28.40 -2.87 -12.92
N ASN A 374 -29.03 -3.79 -12.18
CA ASN A 374 -30.28 -3.51 -11.47
C ASN A 374 -30.11 -2.46 -10.36
N ASN A 375 -28.94 -2.41 -9.71
CA ASN A 375 -28.65 -1.49 -8.62
C ASN A 375 -27.84 -0.26 -9.06
N TRP A 376 -27.41 -0.20 -10.32
CA TRP A 376 -26.49 0.82 -10.80
C TRP A 376 -26.95 2.25 -10.53
N GLU A 377 -28.20 2.56 -10.90
CA GLU A 377 -28.75 3.91 -10.77
C GLU A 377 -28.75 4.39 -9.30
N THR A 378 -29.11 3.49 -8.37
CA THR A 378 -29.13 3.79 -6.93
C THR A 378 -27.72 3.90 -6.36
N GLN A 379 -26.84 2.93 -6.65
CA GLN A 379 -25.49 2.87 -6.09
C GLN A 379 -24.58 3.97 -6.65
N SER A 380 -24.78 4.37 -7.90
CA SER A 380 -24.05 5.47 -8.52
C SER A 380 -24.61 6.86 -8.23
N GLN A 381 -25.69 6.94 -7.42
CA GLN A 381 -26.42 8.18 -7.13
C GLN A 381 -26.84 8.93 -8.42
N GLY A 382 -27.53 8.23 -9.32
CA GLY A 382 -27.94 8.80 -10.59
C GLY A 382 -26.76 9.05 -11.56
N ARG A 383 -25.75 8.20 -11.52
CA ARG A 383 -24.52 8.25 -12.35
C ARG A 383 -23.56 9.40 -12.02
N GLU A 384 -23.65 9.98 -10.82
CA GLU A 384 -22.68 10.95 -10.34
C GLU A 384 -21.35 10.28 -9.97
N PHE A 385 -21.36 8.99 -9.59
CA PHE A 385 -20.18 8.23 -9.18
C PHE A 385 -19.91 7.07 -10.12
N ASN A 386 -18.63 6.77 -10.30
CA ASN A 386 -18.14 5.62 -11.04
C ASN A 386 -17.94 4.41 -10.11
N ALA A 387 -17.85 3.21 -10.70
CA ALA A 387 -17.52 1.98 -9.96
C ALA A 387 -16.31 1.27 -10.58
N ILE A 388 -15.66 0.45 -9.76
CA ILE A 388 -14.57 -0.42 -10.18
C ILE A 388 -14.96 -1.86 -9.83
N LEU A 389 -15.09 -2.72 -10.84
CA LEU A 389 -15.23 -4.16 -10.65
C LEU A 389 -13.87 -4.83 -10.74
N THR A 390 -13.47 -5.51 -9.67
CA THR A 390 -12.20 -6.26 -9.63
C THR A 390 -12.44 -7.75 -9.63
N VAL A 391 -11.67 -8.48 -10.41
CA VAL A 391 -11.72 -9.94 -10.49
C VAL A 391 -10.30 -10.52 -10.51
N ALA A 392 -10.16 -11.77 -10.07
CA ALA A 392 -8.86 -12.39 -9.85
C ALA A 392 -8.11 -12.78 -11.14
N LEU A 393 -8.79 -13.04 -12.24
CA LEU A 393 -8.22 -13.60 -13.46
C LEU A 393 -8.54 -12.75 -14.69
N LYS A 394 -7.56 -12.54 -15.57
CA LYS A 394 -7.71 -11.78 -16.83
C LYS A 394 -8.85 -12.34 -17.70
N LYS A 395 -8.97 -13.66 -17.84
CA LYS A 395 -10.06 -14.30 -18.58
C LYS A 395 -11.45 -13.94 -18.06
N ARG A 396 -11.57 -13.78 -16.72
CA ARG A 396 -12.85 -13.37 -16.12
C ARG A 396 -13.15 -11.89 -16.36
N VAL A 397 -12.14 -11.02 -16.41
CA VAL A 397 -12.34 -9.60 -16.82
C VAL A 397 -13.01 -9.54 -18.18
N ILE A 398 -12.50 -10.30 -19.16
CA ILE A 398 -13.06 -10.36 -20.51
C ILE A 398 -14.48 -10.93 -20.51
N ALA A 399 -14.72 -12.00 -19.75
CA ALA A 399 -16.04 -12.61 -19.65
C ALA A 399 -17.06 -11.64 -19.05
N PHE A 400 -16.72 -10.91 -17.99
CA PHE A 400 -17.55 -9.84 -17.42
C PHE A 400 -17.82 -8.74 -18.42
N TYR A 401 -16.78 -8.25 -19.12
CA TYR A 401 -16.92 -7.18 -20.11
C TYR A 401 -17.89 -7.57 -21.23
N ASN A 402 -17.77 -8.77 -21.77
CA ASN A 402 -18.64 -9.28 -22.82
C ASN A 402 -20.09 -9.46 -22.32
N GLU A 403 -20.27 -9.94 -21.09
CA GLU A 403 -21.61 -10.11 -20.51
C GLU A 403 -22.28 -8.75 -20.24
N PHE A 404 -21.54 -7.75 -19.77
CA PHE A 404 -22.05 -6.38 -19.66
C PHE A 404 -22.52 -5.84 -21.02
N LYS A 405 -21.73 -5.98 -22.07
CA LYS A 405 -22.11 -5.54 -23.44
C LYS A 405 -23.38 -6.24 -23.91
N LYS A 406 -23.48 -7.55 -23.66
CA LYS A 406 -24.66 -8.36 -24.01
C LYS A 406 -25.92 -7.87 -23.28
N GLN A 407 -25.88 -7.80 -21.94
CA GLN A 407 -27.05 -7.41 -21.15
C GLN A 407 -27.47 -5.95 -21.40
N LEU A 408 -26.53 -5.02 -21.56
CA LEU A 408 -26.83 -3.63 -21.92
C LEU A 408 -27.55 -3.55 -23.28
N ASN A 409 -27.10 -4.33 -24.27
CA ASN A 409 -27.75 -4.39 -25.56
C ASN A 409 -29.17 -4.98 -25.46
N GLU A 410 -29.35 -6.06 -24.72
CA GLU A 410 -30.66 -6.69 -24.46
C GLU A 410 -31.62 -5.73 -23.75
N ARG A 411 -31.12 -4.95 -22.77
CA ARG A 411 -31.89 -3.94 -22.02
C ARG A 411 -32.11 -2.64 -22.79
N LYS A 412 -31.39 -2.43 -23.88
CA LYS A 412 -31.35 -1.16 -24.63
C LYS A 412 -30.88 0.01 -23.74
N GLU A 413 -30.00 -0.28 -22.82
CA GLU A 413 -29.40 0.70 -21.92
C GLU A 413 -28.00 1.08 -22.37
N THR A 414 -27.56 2.31 -22.03
CA THR A 414 -26.22 2.79 -22.29
C THR A 414 -25.46 3.00 -21.00
N LEU A 415 -24.36 2.28 -20.83
CA LEU A 415 -23.39 2.47 -19.76
C LEU A 415 -21.99 2.35 -20.36
N ASN A 416 -21.14 3.31 -20.04
CA ASN A 416 -19.76 3.29 -20.50
C ASN A 416 -18.93 2.35 -19.63
N ILE A 417 -18.36 1.34 -20.24
CA ILE A 417 -17.58 0.32 -19.56
C ILE A 417 -16.22 0.21 -20.24
N ALA A 418 -15.17 0.30 -19.44
CA ALA A 418 -13.81 0.03 -19.87
C ALA A 418 -13.23 -1.12 -19.04
N MET A 419 -12.34 -1.91 -19.63
CA MET A 419 -11.57 -2.91 -18.90
C MET A 419 -10.09 -2.57 -18.92
N THR A 420 -9.40 -2.93 -17.85
CA THR A 420 -7.95 -2.76 -17.73
C THR A 420 -7.35 -3.99 -17.08
N PHE A 421 -6.15 -4.36 -17.50
CA PHE A 421 -5.37 -5.44 -16.91
C PHE A 421 -3.88 -5.24 -17.21
N SER A 422 -3.02 -5.84 -16.40
CA SER A 422 -1.58 -5.81 -16.64
C SER A 422 -1.22 -6.72 -17.82
N PHE A 423 -0.47 -6.20 -18.80
CA PHE A 423 0.11 -7.03 -19.86
C PHE A 423 1.17 -7.95 -19.22
N GLY A 424 1.03 -9.27 -19.43
CA GLY A 424 2.01 -10.27 -19.06
C GLY A 424 3.16 -10.35 -20.06
N ASN A 425 4.22 -11.12 -19.73
CA ASN A 425 5.22 -11.49 -20.70
C ASN A 425 4.61 -12.45 -21.74
N GLU A 426 5.21 -12.55 -22.95
CA GLU A 426 4.73 -13.42 -24.04
C GLU A 426 4.50 -14.90 -23.64
N ASN A 427 5.12 -15.35 -22.56
CA ASN A 427 5.00 -16.71 -22.00
C ASN A 427 3.98 -16.82 -20.84
N ASP A 428 3.17 -15.79 -20.58
CA ASP A 428 2.11 -15.83 -19.54
C ASP A 428 0.99 -16.79 -20.00
N PRO A 429 0.67 -17.86 -19.27
CA PRO A 429 -0.42 -18.79 -19.65
C PRO A 429 -1.80 -18.13 -19.70
N ASP A 430 -1.93 -16.95 -19.09
CA ASP A 430 -3.13 -16.10 -19.15
C ASP A 430 -3.02 -14.97 -20.18
N ASN A 431 -2.18 -15.12 -21.20
CA ASN A 431 -2.02 -14.13 -22.25
C ASN A 431 -3.34 -13.94 -23.00
N ILE A 432 -3.69 -12.69 -23.26
CA ILE A 432 -4.94 -12.30 -23.93
C ILE A 432 -4.66 -12.20 -25.42
N SER A 433 -5.61 -12.69 -26.23
CA SER A 433 -5.42 -12.65 -27.69
C SER A 433 -5.37 -11.21 -28.21
N PRO A 434 -4.57 -10.95 -29.26
CA PRO A 434 -4.48 -9.62 -29.88
C PRO A 434 -5.84 -9.05 -30.30
N GLU A 435 -6.75 -9.89 -30.77
CA GLU A 435 -8.08 -9.47 -31.21
C GLU A 435 -8.92 -8.87 -30.09
N VAL A 436 -8.80 -9.42 -28.86
CA VAL A 436 -9.50 -8.88 -27.68
C VAL A 436 -8.92 -7.51 -27.31
N ILE A 437 -7.59 -7.36 -27.39
CA ILE A 437 -6.90 -6.11 -27.10
C ILE A 437 -7.28 -5.03 -28.13
N GLU A 438 -7.29 -5.37 -29.41
CA GLU A 438 -7.73 -4.46 -30.49
C GLU A 438 -9.20 -4.05 -30.33
N GLY A 439 -10.08 -5.00 -29.99
CA GLY A 439 -11.48 -4.72 -29.70
C GLY A 439 -11.65 -3.74 -28.52
N MET A 440 -10.87 -3.93 -27.47
CA MET A 440 -10.86 -3.03 -26.29
C MET A 440 -10.41 -1.61 -26.66
N PHE A 441 -9.31 -1.48 -27.41
CA PHE A 441 -8.83 -0.17 -27.85
C PHE A 441 -9.80 0.53 -28.79
N LYS A 442 -10.46 -0.22 -29.68
CA LYS A 442 -11.49 0.31 -30.57
C LYS A 442 -12.68 0.85 -29.76
N ASP A 443 -13.22 0.08 -28.84
CA ASP A 443 -14.34 0.50 -27.98
C ASP A 443 -13.99 1.76 -27.19
N TYR A 444 -12.76 1.81 -26.64
CA TYR A 444 -12.30 2.97 -25.88
C TYR A 444 -12.07 4.20 -26.75
N SER A 445 -11.55 4.02 -27.96
CA SER A 445 -11.37 5.10 -28.95
C SER A 445 -12.72 5.68 -29.41
N GLU A 446 -13.70 4.83 -29.67
CA GLU A 446 -15.07 5.26 -30.03
C GLU A 446 -15.72 6.05 -28.88
N PHE A 447 -15.48 5.65 -27.63
CA PHE A 447 -16.01 6.34 -26.46
C PHE A 447 -15.33 7.68 -26.19
N THR A 448 -14.00 7.75 -26.24
CA THR A 448 -13.23 8.95 -25.87
C THR A 448 -13.02 9.91 -27.03
N GLY A 449 -13.23 9.49 -28.27
CA GLY A 449 -12.86 10.23 -29.49
C GLY A 449 -11.34 10.34 -29.69
N ILE A 450 -10.53 9.60 -28.92
CA ILE A 450 -9.07 9.57 -29.02
C ILE A 450 -8.67 8.23 -29.64
N GLU A 451 -7.89 8.26 -30.71
CA GLU A 451 -7.41 7.04 -31.36
C GLU A 451 -6.31 6.38 -30.51
N PHE A 452 -6.57 5.16 -30.04
CA PHE A 452 -5.60 4.32 -29.31
C PHE A 452 -5.07 3.24 -30.25
N ILE A 453 -3.76 3.22 -30.45
CA ILE A 453 -3.09 2.23 -31.31
C ILE A 453 -2.26 1.30 -30.42
N ALA A 454 -2.45 -0.01 -30.57
CA ALA A 454 -1.67 -1.01 -29.85
C ALA A 454 -0.16 -0.82 -30.13
N GLY A 455 0.63 -0.66 -29.08
CA GLY A 455 2.09 -0.47 -29.17
C GLY A 455 2.56 0.99 -29.30
N ASP A 456 1.67 1.97 -29.32
CA ASP A 456 2.07 3.38 -29.23
C ASP A 456 2.43 3.72 -27.77
N LYS A 457 3.73 3.99 -27.54
CA LYS A 457 4.26 4.34 -26.21
C LYS A 457 3.67 5.60 -25.58
N LYS A 458 2.96 6.42 -26.37
CA LYS A 458 2.28 7.62 -25.84
C LYS A 458 0.93 7.32 -25.16
N HIS A 459 0.30 6.20 -25.49
CA HIS A 459 -1.05 5.87 -25.04
C HIS A 459 -1.15 4.52 -24.31
N GLY A 460 -0.11 3.71 -24.31
CA GLY A 460 -0.09 2.39 -23.65
C GLY A 460 0.58 2.33 -22.28
N GLU A 461 1.06 3.46 -21.77
CA GLU A 461 1.73 3.56 -20.44
C GLU A 461 0.93 4.38 -19.41
N ASN A 462 -0.36 4.65 -19.65
CA ASN A 462 -1.23 5.30 -18.66
C ASN A 462 -2.17 4.30 -17.99
#